data_40185574dcd4c82e35225e56eb7688ec
#
_entry.id   40185574dcd4c82e35225e56eb7688ec
#
_cell.length_a   1.000
_cell.length_b   1.000
_cell.length_c   1.000
_cell.angle_alpha   90.00
_cell.angle_beta   90.00
_cell.angle_gamma   90.00
#
_symmetry.space_group_name_H-M   'P 1'
#
loop_
_entity.id
_entity.type
_entity.pdbx_description
1 polymer ?
#
loop_
_entity_poly.entity_id
_entity_poly.type
_entity_poly.pdbx_seq_one_letter_code
_entity_poly.pdbx_strand_id
1 'polypeptide(L)'
;MSIAERLKATWSGVGTHVVVLSHGFGLDQTSWADLRLALDARFRVLSYNLAGCGDDGVSSYHPEVHNSLFGYADDLLALLDETQAHKVSYVGHSVSGMIGLIAAVARPDCFRRLILLQPSPRYLNDPGTGYVGGFE
;
A
#
# COMPACT_ATOMS: atom_id res chain seq x y z
N MET A 1 -14.82 -9.12 -11.09
CA MET A 1 -14.30 -7.84 -10.58
C MET A 1 -12.79 -7.92 -10.60
N SER A 2 -12.16 -6.96 -11.23
CA SER A 2 -10.70 -6.88 -11.26
C SER A 2 -10.12 -6.48 -9.91
N ILE A 3 -8.81 -6.67 -9.69
CA ILE A 3 -8.17 -6.23 -8.45
C ILE A 3 -8.20 -4.70 -8.33
N ALA A 4 -8.02 -3.98 -9.43
CA ALA A 4 -8.10 -2.52 -9.44
C ALA A 4 -9.50 -2.02 -9.07
N GLU A 5 -10.56 -2.66 -9.55
CA GLU A 5 -11.94 -2.34 -9.15
C GLU A 5 -12.19 -2.65 -7.67
N ARG A 6 -11.75 -3.82 -7.21
CA ARG A 6 -11.92 -4.25 -5.81
C ARG A 6 -11.24 -3.30 -4.83
N LEU A 7 -10.04 -2.82 -5.15
CA LEU A 7 -9.28 -1.90 -4.31
C LEU A 7 -9.53 -0.42 -4.64
N LYS A 8 -10.51 -0.11 -5.49
CA LYS A 8 -10.84 1.26 -5.91
C LYS A 8 -9.62 2.03 -6.42
N ALA A 9 -8.75 1.37 -7.17
CA ALA A 9 -7.53 1.97 -7.68
C ALA A 9 -7.81 3.17 -8.58
N THR A 10 -7.09 4.25 -8.38
CA THR A 10 -7.24 5.48 -9.15
C THR A 10 -5.90 5.96 -9.67
N TRP A 11 -5.92 6.46 -10.90
CA TRP A 11 -4.77 7.04 -11.57
C TRP A 11 -4.89 8.56 -11.65
N SER A 12 -3.75 9.24 -11.54
CA SER A 12 -3.63 10.67 -11.84
C SER A 12 -2.24 10.98 -12.34
N GLY A 13 -2.00 12.25 -12.69
CA GLY A 13 -0.72 12.73 -13.12
C GLY A 13 -0.31 12.29 -14.51
N VAL A 14 0.95 12.61 -14.85
CA VAL A 14 1.53 12.41 -16.19
C VAL A 14 2.93 11.83 -16.08
N GLY A 15 3.41 11.31 -17.21
CA GLY A 15 4.76 10.76 -17.30
C GLY A 15 4.79 9.25 -17.30
N THR A 16 6.00 8.70 -17.35
CA THR A 16 6.25 7.26 -17.45
C THR A 16 6.67 6.61 -16.14
N HIS A 17 7.13 7.44 -15.19
CA HIS A 17 7.52 6.94 -13.87
C HIS A 17 6.31 6.87 -12.96
N VAL A 18 6.01 5.66 -12.49
CA VAL A 18 4.86 5.39 -11.62
C VAL A 18 5.24 5.54 -10.15
N VAL A 19 4.47 6.33 -9.42
CA VAL A 19 4.49 6.40 -7.96
C VAL A 19 3.23 5.75 -7.43
N VAL A 20 3.38 4.77 -6.54
CA VAL A 20 2.28 4.08 -5.86
C VAL A 20 2.14 4.62 -4.45
N LEU A 21 0.94 5.04 -4.07
CA LEU A 21 0.63 5.57 -2.74
C LEU A 21 -0.26 4.59 -1.98
N SER A 22 0.22 4.11 -0.84
CA SER A 22 -0.49 3.16 0.01
C SER A 22 -0.69 3.73 1.41
N HIS A 23 -1.95 3.88 1.81
CA HIS A 23 -2.35 4.58 3.03
C HIS A 23 -2.12 3.77 4.30
N GLY A 24 -2.21 4.44 5.46
CA GLY A 24 -2.08 3.83 6.78
C GLY A 24 -3.38 3.23 7.31
N PHE A 25 -3.26 2.51 8.43
CA PHE A 25 -4.38 1.89 9.12
C PHE A 25 -5.45 2.92 9.50
N GLY A 26 -6.72 2.57 9.24
CA GLY A 26 -7.86 3.44 9.57
C GLY A 26 -8.07 4.62 8.63
N LEU A 27 -7.28 4.70 7.55
CA LEU A 27 -7.39 5.71 6.50
C LEU A 27 -7.92 5.09 5.21
N ASP A 28 -7.90 5.88 4.15
CA ASP A 28 -8.10 5.47 2.77
C ASP A 28 -7.21 6.31 1.84
N GLN A 29 -7.32 6.10 0.53
CA GLN A 29 -6.49 6.82 -0.44
C GLN A 29 -6.72 8.32 -0.47
N THR A 30 -7.81 8.84 0.08
CA THR A 30 -8.06 10.30 0.14
C THR A 30 -7.05 11.01 1.04
N SER A 31 -6.41 10.30 1.96
CA SER A 31 -5.32 10.83 2.79
C SER A 31 -4.12 11.34 1.97
N TRP A 32 -4.00 10.90 0.72
CA TRP A 32 -2.94 11.31 -0.20
C TRP A 32 -3.29 12.50 -1.10
N ALA A 33 -4.47 13.11 -0.94
CA ALA A 33 -4.98 14.13 -1.88
C ALA A 33 -3.97 15.25 -2.15
N ASP A 34 -3.37 15.83 -1.11
CA ASP A 34 -2.40 16.93 -1.25
C ASP A 34 -1.08 16.47 -1.90
N LEU A 35 -0.58 15.30 -1.50
CA LEU A 35 0.64 14.74 -2.09
C LEU A 35 0.42 14.38 -3.56
N ARG A 36 -0.73 13.85 -3.93
CA ARG A 36 -1.08 13.56 -5.33
C ARG A 36 -0.98 14.82 -6.19
N LEU A 37 -1.57 15.93 -5.74
CA LEU A 37 -1.50 17.21 -6.45
C LEU A 37 -0.06 17.66 -6.70
N ALA A 38 0.81 17.48 -5.70
CA ALA A 38 2.22 17.83 -5.81
C ALA A 38 2.99 16.92 -6.78
N LEU A 39 2.61 15.64 -6.87
CA LEU A 39 3.29 14.65 -7.71
C LEU A 39 2.79 14.66 -9.16
N ASP A 40 1.54 15.01 -9.40
CA ASP A 40 0.84 14.86 -10.68
C ASP A 40 1.52 15.61 -11.85
N ALA A 41 2.26 16.68 -11.57
CA ALA A 41 2.99 17.43 -12.60
C ALA A 41 4.18 16.66 -13.21
N ARG A 42 4.70 15.64 -12.50
CA ARG A 42 5.94 14.93 -12.88
C ARG A 42 5.81 13.42 -12.96
N PHE A 43 4.85 12.84 -12.25
CA PHE A 43 4.72 11.40 -12.10
C PHE A 43 3.32 10.94 -12.46
N ARG A 44 3.24 9.72 -12.92
CA ARG A 44 1.98 9.01 -13.00
C ARG A 44 1.70 8.35 -11.65
N VAL A 45 0.62 8.72 -11.00
CA VAL A 45 0.33 8.32 -9.62
C VAL A 45 -0.79 7.30 -9.58
N LEU A 46 -0.52 6.16 -8.94
CA LEU A 46 -1.50 5.13 -8.62
C LEU A 46 -1.76 5.16 -7.12
N SER A 47 -3.01 5.33 -6.72
CA SER A 47 -3.43 5.12 -5.33
C SER A 47 -4.59 4.14 -5.26
N TYR A 48 -4.73 3.48 -4.13
CA TYR A 48 -5.74 2.45 -3.92
C TYR A 48 -6.12 2.35 -2.45
N ASN A 49 -7.21 1.71 -2.15
CA ASN A 49 -7.61 1.40 -0.78
C ASN A 49 -7.13 -0.01 -0.40
N LEU A 50 -6.56 -0.15 0.79
CA LEU A 50 -6.33 -1.46 1.37
C LEU A 50 -7.66 -2.19 1.55
N ALA A 51 -7.66 -3.50 1.39
CA ALA A 51 -8.84 -4.32 1.62
C ALA A 51 -9.42 -4.04 3.01
N GLY A 52 -10.73 -3.83 3.07
CA GLY A 52 -11.42 -3.45 4.31
C GLY A 52 -11.46 -1.95 4.61
N CYS A 53 -10.84 -1.11 3.79
CA CYS A 53 -10.76 0.34 4.02
C CYS A 53 -11.52 1.14 2.96
N GLY A 54 -11.91 2.37 3.34
CA GLY A 54 -12.70 3.27 2.49
C GLY A 54 -14.18 2.90 2.42
N ASP A 55 -14.92 3.66 1.63
CA ASP A 55 -16.33 3.39 1.36
C ASP A 55 -16.47 2.02 0.69
N ASP A 56 -17.44 1.22 1.14
CA ASP A 56 -17.66 -0.16 0.68
C ASP A 56 -16.48 -1.14 0.93
N GLY A 57 -15.51 -0.75 1.75
CA GLY A 57 -14.31 -1.55 2.04
C GLY A 57 -14.60 -2.96 2.53
N VAL A 58 -15.73 -3.18 3.20
CA VAL A 58 -16.14 -4.50 3.69
C VAL A 58 -16.20 -5.54 2.56
N SER A 59 -16.65 -5.15 1.38
CA SER A 59 -16.77 -6.06 0.22
C SER A 59 -15.42 -6.50 -0.35
N SER A 60 -14.34 -5.75 -0.07
CA SER A 60 -12.99 -6.06 -0.54
C SER A 60 -12.19 -6.93 0.44
N TYR A 61 -12.67 -7.09 1.68
CA TYR A 61 -11.99 -7.83 2.72
C TYR A 61 -12.38 -9.30 2.73
N HIS A 62 -11.39 -10.18 2.75
CA HIS A 62 -11.54 -11.63 2.84
C HIS A 62 -10.74 -12.13 4.04
N PRO A 63 -11.38 -12.59 5.12
CA PRO A 63 -10.70 -12.97 6.37
C PRO A 63 -9.59 -14.01 6.19
N GLU A 64 -9.78 -14.95 5.29
CA GLU A 64 -8.80 -16.01 4.98
C GLU A 64 -7.55 -15.49 4.24
N VAL A 65 -7.66 -14.34 3.56
CA VAL A 65 -6.56 -13.71 2.81
C VAL A 65 -5.90 -12.60 3.63
N HIS A 66 -6.74 -11.75 4.26
CA HIS A 66 -6.29 -10.53 4.93
C HIS A 66 -6.11 -10.70 6.45
N ASN A 67 -5.93 -11.93 6.92
CA ASN A 67 -5.59 -12.22 8.32
C ASN A 67 -4.12 -11.91 8.68
N SER A 68 -3.33 -11.53 7.69
CA SER A 68 -1.94 -11.10 7.85
C SER A 68 -1.56 -10.09 6.77
N LEU A 69 -0.40 -9.44 6.92
CA LEU A 69 0.10 -8.49 5.94
C LEU A 69 0.50 -9.13 4.61
N PHE A 70 0.70 -10.43 4.57
CA PHE A 70 1.03 -11.16 3.34
C PHE A 70 -0.10 -11.06 2.31
N GLY A 71 -1.36 -11.18 2.73
CA GLY A 71 -2.50 -11.03 1.82
C GLY A 71 -2.60 -9.63 1.22
N TYR A 72 -2.27 -8.59 1.98
CA TYR A 72 -2.20 -7.22 1.47
C TYR A 72 -1.01 -7.01 0.51
N ALA A 73 0.11 -7.68 0.76
CA ALA A 73 1.25 -7.65 -0.17
C ALA A 73 0.92 -8.37 -1.48
N ASP A 74 0.21 -9.48 -1.42
CA ASP A 74 -0.29 -10.20 -2.61
C ASP A 74 -1.26 -9.33 -3.41
N ASP A 75 -2.17 -8.61 -2.75
CA ASP A 75 -3.05 -7.63 -3.39
C ASP A 75 -2.27 -6.53 -4.11
N LEU A 76 -1.24 -5.97 -3.47
CA LEU A 76 -0.37 -4.97 -4.08
C LEU A 76 0.32 -5.52 -5.33
N LEU A 77 0.91 -6.71 -5.26
CA LEU A 77 1.59 -7.32 -6.40
C LEU A 77 0.62 -7.63 -7.54
N ALA A 78 -0.57 -8.14 -7.23
CA ALA A 78 -1.62 -8.38 -8.21
C ALA A 78 -2.10 -7.08 -8.87
N LEU A 79 -2.21 -5.98 -8.11
CA LEU A 79 -2.55 -4.66 -8.64
C LEU A 79 -1.47 -4.15 -9.60
N LEU A 80 -0.19 -4.30 -9.25
CA LEU A 80 0.91 -3.91 -10.13
C LEU A 80 0.90 -4.72 -11.45
N ASP A 81 0.64 -6.02 -11.36
CA ASP A 81 0.54 -6.88 -12.54
C ASP A 81 -0.63 -6.48 -13.45
N GLU A 82 -1.82 -6.31 -12.88
CA GLU A 82 -3.02 -5.94 -13.65
C GLU A 82 -2.88 -4.58 -14.32
N THR A 83 -2.31 -3.61 -13.61
CA THR A 83 -2.10 -2.25 -14.12
C THR A 83 -0.85 -2.11 -14.97
N GLN A 84 -0.06 -3.18 -15.14
CA GLN A 84 1.21 -3.17 -15.83
C GLN A 84 2.20 -2.11 -15.31
N ALA A 85 2.11 -1.80 -14.03
CA ALA A 85 3.01 -0.86 -13.37
C ALA A 85 4.30 -1.58 -12.97
N HIS A 86 5.41 -1.18 -13.58
CA HIS A 86 6.71 -1.82 -13.39
C HIS A 86 7.73 -0.85 -12.84
N LYS A 87 8.64 -1.35 -11.99
CA LYS A 87 9.72 -0.56 -11.37
C LYS A 87 9.19 0.72 -10.74
N VAL A 88 8.16 0.56 -9.93
CA VAL A 88 7.48 1.69 -9.28
C VAL A 88 8.30 2.27 -8.12
N SER A 89 8.12 3.57 -7.86
CA SER A 89 8.45 4.13 -6.56
C SER A 89 7.23 3.97 -5.65
N TYR A 90 7.38 3.21 -4.60
CA TYR A 90 6.29 2.92 -3.66
C TYR A 90 6.43 3.78 -2.42
N VAL A 91 5.34 4.44 -2.02
CA VAL A 91 5.25 5.22 -0.78
C VAL A 91 4.24 4.53 0.12
N GLY A 92 4.69 4.01 1.23
CA GLY A 92 3.85 3.32 2.21
C GLY A 92 3.84 4.04 3.55
N HIS A 93 2.66 4.37 4.05
CA HIS A 93 2.48 4.98 5.36
C HIS A 93 2.12 3.93 6.41
N SER A 94 2.82 3.93 7.53
CA SER A 94 2.55 3.05 8.68
C SER A 94 2.54 1.56 8.26
N VAL A 95 1.46 0.83 8.44
CA VAL A 95 1.30 -0.58 8.05
C VAL A 95 1.65 -0.82 6.57
N SER A 96 1.36 0.12 5.71
CA SER A 96 1.70 0.01 4.28
C SER A 96 3.20 0.06 4.00
N GLY A 97 4.00 0.60 4.91
CA GLY A 97 5.45 0.47 4.86
C GLY A 97 5.89 -1.00 4.93
N MET A 98 5.30 -1.77 5.83
CA MET A 98 5.60 -3.20 5.97
C MET A 98 5.02 -4.03 4.81
N ILE A 99 3.82 -3.68 4.33
CA ILE A 99 3.22 -4.31 3.14
C ILE A 99 4.16 -4.16 1.95
N GLY A 100 4.68 -2.95 1.70
CA GLY A 100 5.62 -2.69 0.62
C GLY A 100 6.93 -3.46 0.77
N LEU A 101 7.47 -3.58 1.99
CA LEU A 101 8.66 -4.39 2.25
C LEU A 101 8.44 -5.87 1.95
N ILE A 102 7.33 -6.45 2.40
CA ILE A 102 6.98 -7.85 2.12
C ILE A 102 6.87 -8.07 0.61
N ALA A 103 6.17 -7.21 -0.09
CA ALA A 103 6.03 -7.28 -1.54
C ALA A 103 7.38 -7.16 -2.27
N ALA A 104 8.26 -6.26 -1.82
CA ALA A 104 9.58 -6.06 -2.41
C ALA A 104 10.54 -7.23 -2.15
N VAL A 105 10.44 -7.90 -1.00
CA VAL A 105 11.20 -9.13 -0.74
C VAL A 105 10.74 -10.25 -1.66
N ALA A 106 9.42 -10.37 -1.89
CA ALA A 106 8.87 -11.38 -2.77
C ALA A 106 9.20 -11.12 -4.26
N ARG A 107 9.13 -9.87 -4.70
CA ARG A 107 9.35 -9.47 -6.10
C ARG A 107 10.11 -8.14 -6.20
N PRO A 108 11.43 -8.15 -5.95
CA PRO A 108 12.22 -6.92 -5.88
C PRO A 108 12.25 -6.12 -7.19
N ASP A 109 12.15 -6.77 -8.32
CA ASP A 109 12.16 -6.13 -9.65
C ASP A 109 10.91 -5.31 -9.96
N CYS A 110 9.83 -5.46 -9.20
CA CYS A 110 8.65 -4.60 -9.34
C CYS A 110 8.88 -3.19 -8.79
N PHE A 111 9.90 -3.01 -7.96
CA PHE A 111 10.12 -1.78 -7.21
C PHE A 111 11.45 -1.12 -7.60
N ARG A 112 11.40 0.18 -7.84
CA ARG A 112 12.58 1.01 -8.02
C ARG A 112 13.05 1.61 -6.70
N ARG A 113 12.10 2.04 -5.87
CA ARG A 113 12.32 2.62 -4.54
C ARG A 113 11.17 2.31 -3.61
N LEU A 114 11.50 2.19 -2.34
CA LEU A 114 10.53 2.17 -1.25
C LEU A 114 10.75 3.41 -0.39
N ILE A 115 9.69 4.16 -0.15
CA ILE A 115 9.65 5.31 0.75
C ILE A 115 8.69 4.93 1.87
N LEU A 116 9.23 4.70 3.04
CA LEU A 116 8.50 4.19 4.19
C LEU A 116 8.32 5.32 5.21
N LEU A 117 7.07 5.74 5.38
CA LEU A 117 6.70 6.81 6.29
C LEU A 117 6.19 6.20 7.59
N GLN A 118 6.92 6.41 8.68
CA GLN A 118 6.57 5.91 10.02
C GLN A 118 6.25 4.40 10.04
N PRO A 119 7.09 3.54 9.45
CA PRO A 119 6.86 2.09 9.50
C PRO A 119 7.22 1.53 10.86
N SER A 120 6.59 0.41 11.22
CA SER A 120 7.01 -0.40 12.36
C SER A 120 6.95 -1.87 11.99
N PRO A 121 7.98 -2.67 12.28
CA PRO A 121 7.97 -4.09 12.00
C PRO A 121 6.98 -4.87 12.90
N ARG A 122 6.62 -4.27 14.02
CA ARG A 122 5.68 -4.87 14.98
C ARG A 122 5.02 -3.78 15.80
N TYR A 123 3.69 -3.76 15.79
CA TYR A 123 2.90 -2.73 16.48
C TYR A 123 2.53 -3.12 17.91
N LEU A 124 2.48 -4.41 18.21
CA LEU A 124 2.07 -4.91 19.53
C LEU A 124 3.27 -5.04 20.47
N ASN A 125 3.03 -4.71 21.74
CA ASN A 125 3.98 -4.99 22.81
C ASN A 125 4.16 -6.50 23.02
N ASP A 126 5.35 -6.90 23.40
CA ASP A 126 5.68 -8.27 23.78
C ASP A 126 6.33 -8.28 25.16
N PRO A 127 5.55 -8.49 26.23
CA PRO A 127 6.08 -8.53 27.59
C PRO A 127 7.12 -9.64 27.81
N GLY A 128 7.03 -10.75 27.03
CA GLY A 128 7.95 -11.87 27.14
C GLY A 128 9.38 -11.55 26.70
N THR A 129 9.54 -10.61 25.76
CA THR A 129 10.84 -10.15 25.24
C THR A 129 11.20 -8.74 25.68
N GLY A 130 10.28 -8.02 26.34
CA GLY A 130 10.43 -6.61 26.68
C GLY A 130 10.31 -5.67 25.47
N TYR A 131 9.83 -6.18 24.33
CA TYR A 131 9.64 -5.35 23.14
C TYR A 131 8.46 -4.39 23.32
N VAL A 132 8.68 -3.12 23.02
CA VAL A 132 7.65 -2.08 22.99
C VAL A 132 7.29 -1.80 21.52
N GLY A 133 6.03 -2.00 21.19
CA GLY A 133 5.51 -1.80 19.83
C GLY A 133 5.23 -0.34 19.50
N GLY A 134 4.67 -0.12 18.31
CA GLY A 134 4.30 1.20 17.83
C GLY A 134 3.03 1.79 18.44
N PHE A 135 2.24 0.97 19.17
CA PHE A 135 1.07 1.40 19.92
C PHE A 135 1.31 1.16 21.41
N GLU A 136 1.23 2.21 22.20
CA GLU A 136 1.26 2.18 23.67
C GLU A 136 -0.16 2.07 24.22
#